data_a6ea7a65d373b1c8152079a372764b7a
#
_entry.id   a6ea7a65d373b1c8152079a372764b7a
#
_cell.length_a   1.000
_cell.length_b   1.000
_cell.length_c   1.000
_cell.angle_alpha   90.00
_cell.angle_beta   90.00
_cell.angle_gamma   90.00
#
_symmetry.space_group_name_H-M   'P 1'
#
loop_
_entity.id
_entity.type
_entity.pdbx_description
1 polymer ?
#
loop_
_entity_poly.entity_id
_entity_poly.type
_entity_poly.pdbx_seq_one_letter_code
_entity_poly.pdbx_strand_id
1 'polypeptide(L)'
;MLLRPRQQEFLQRAIDALSDNDNTLGIAPTGAGKTVLFCHLLGYLMREGGAKKALVIAHRDELTTQNSSTFKLINDDLSVSIVNAEKKDWSGQVVFTMVQTLSREQNLRQLPHLDFIVIDEAHHTPANSYQTIIEKAREVNSNCKLIGLTATPNRSDGIGLRKNYSNVADQIFISELVGSGHLVAPRTFIIDVAQDQLKTVKKIAGDFDMAQVEEILNKRPINEAVVEKWRELAEPRKTVVFCSTVEHARDVHDAFIEDDVPTEIIFGDLSPSERSDALDRFNSGKSTVIVNVNVLTEGWDHPPTSCVILLRPSSAKGAMIQMVGRGLRTVDPELYPGVSKKDCIILDFGTSSLIHGSLEQDVELDGKVGAYADLTMECPSCEASIPISSQECPICGAAIRQSHAQEKADTSDLSYVEMVEINLLERSHFQWVDLFVDDLAFYSGGFKAWAGVFCMEDNWIAVGGNEHIKAKLLLVGDRIQSFASADDWLNNYETKDTAHKSKNWLEEQPTSRQLSALPKDYRLDFNLTRYRASCLIAFNLNKANIREILDKHF
;
A
#
# COMPACT_ATOMS: atom_id res chain seq x y z
N MET A 1 -26.15 2.82 12.82
CA MET A 1 -24.74 2.32 12.92
C MET A 1 -23.96 3.36 13.70
N LEU A 2 -23.30 2.98 14.81
CA LEU A 2 -22.53 3.90 15.66
C LEU A 2 -21.10 4.04 15.15
N LEU A 3 -20.55 5.25 15.24
CA LEU A 3 -19.14 5.50 14.95
C LEU A 3 -18.23 4.95 16.06
N ARG A 4 -17.13 4.35 15.67
CA ARG A 4 -16.02 3.97 16.56
C ARG A 4 -15.31 5.22 17.08
N PRO A 5 -14.63 5.20 18.23
CA PRO A 5 -13.95 6.40 18.78
C PRO A 5 -13.03 7.10 17.77
N ARG A 6 -12.18 6.35 17.07
CA ARG A 6 -11.26 6.90 16.06
C ARG A 6 -12.01 7.51 14.85
N GLN A 7 -13.17 6.97 14.49
CA GLN A 7 -14.02 7.52 13.45
C GLN A 7 -14.71 8.82 13.91
N GLN A 8 -15.05 8.94 15.19
CA GLN A 8 -15.58 10.18 15.77
C GLN A 8 -14.56 11.32 15.72
N GLU A 9 -13.30 11.02 16.07
CA GLU A 9 -12.19 11.98 15.95
C GLU A 9 -11.99 12.43 14.51
N PHE A 10 -11.97 11.48 13.56
CA PHE A 10 -11.87 11.79 12.14
C PHE A 10 -13.01 12.70 11.68
N LEU A 11 -14.24 12.38 12.08
CA LEU A 11 -15.42 13.18 11.73
C LEU A 11 -15.28 14.62 12.25
N GLN A 12 -14.88 14.79 13.51
CA GLN A 12 -14.70 16.12 14.10
C GLN A 12 -13.63 16.93 13.35
N ARG A 13 -12.47 16.32 13.08
CA ARG A 13 -11.39 16.98 12.32
C ARG A 13 -11.83 17.34 10.88
N ALA A 14 -12.66 16.50 10.25
CA ALA A 14 -13.20 16.79 8.92
C ALA A 14 -14.19 17.97 8.94
N ILE A 15 -15.03 18.08 9.98
CA ILE A 15 -15.94 19.22 10.20
C ILE A 15 -15.12 20.50 10.42
N ASP A 16 -14.14 20.46 11.29
CA ASP A 16 -13.27 21.60 11.60
C ASP A 16 -12.52 22.08 10.35
N ALA A 17 -11.95 21.14 9.58
CA ALA A 17 -11.27 21.45 8.33
C ALA A 17 -12.19 22.12 7.29
N LEU A 18 -13.46 21.68 7.20
CA LEU A 18 -14.45 22.28 6.29
C LEU A 18 -14.97 23.64 6.79
N SER A 19 -14.85 23.95 8.07
CA SER A 19 -15.20 25.28 8.58
C SER A 19 -14.25 26.34 8.02
N ASP A 20 -12.98 26.01 7.91
CA ASP A 20 -11.89 26.92 7.51
C ASP A 20 -11.55 26.86 6.02
N ASN A 21 -11.96 25.80 5.30
CA ASN A 21 -11.57 25.56 3.92
C ASN A 21 -12.77 25.18 3.03
N ASP A 22 -12.63 25.46 1.72
CA ASP A 22 -13.61 25.09 0.70
C ASP A 22 -13.47 23.63 0.23
N ASN A 23 -12.41 22.96 0.65
CA ASN A 23 -12.17 21.56 0.31
C ASN A 23 -11.28 20.90 1.37
N THR A 24 -11.41 19.58 1.51
CA THR A 24 -10.56 18.79 2.40
C THR A 24 -10.45 17.35 1.93
N LEU A 25 -9.33 16.71 2.25
CA LEU A 25 -9.06 15.31 1.99
C LEU A 25 -9.02 14.52 3.30
N GLY A 26 -9.78 13.43 3.36
CA GLY A 26 -9.69 12.45 4.43
C GLY A 26 -9.01 11.16 3.93
N ILE A 27 -8.08 10.64 4.71
CA ILE A 27 -7.34 9.43 4.35
C ILE A 27 -7.71 8.32 5.31
N ALA A 28 -8.28 7.27 4.75
CA ALA A 28 -8.71 6.13 5.54
C ALA A 28 -8.50 4.83 4.74
N PRO A 29 -7.73 3.87 5.26
CA PRO A 29 -7.43 2.64 4.54
C PRO A 29 -8.67 1.77 4.33
N THR A 30 -8.53 0.73 3.51
CA THR A 30 -9.58 -0.30 3.36
C THR A 30 -9.88 -0.90 4.74
N GLY A 31 -11.17 -1.01 5.09
CA GLY A 31 -11.60 -1.50 6.41
C GLY A 31 -11.75 -0.42 7.50
N ALA A 32 -11.27 0.81 7.28
CA ALA A 32 -11.52 1.93 8.21
C ALA A 32 -12.98 2.41 8.23
N GLY A 33 -13.77 2.01 7.23
CA GLY A 33 -15.17 2.43 7.08
C GLY A 33 -15.36 3.77 6.40
N LYS A 34 -14.63 4.05 5.31
CA LYS A 34 -14.76 5.28 4.51
C LYS A 34 -16.21 5.66 4.22
N THR A 35 -17.00 4.69 3.76
CA THR A 35 -18.43 4.91 3.46
C THR A 35 -19.20 5.36 4.70
N VAL A 36 -18.97 4.74 5.85
CA VAL A 36 -19.60 5.13 7.12
C VAL A 36 -19.19 6.55 7.52
N LEU A 37 -17.90 6.88 7.37
CA LEU A 37 -17.36 8.21 7.69
C LEU A 37 -18.04 9.31 6.88
N PHE A 38 -18.08 9.19 5.55
CA PHE A 38 -18.72 10.24 4.76
C PHE A 38 -20.25 10.28 4.92
N CYS A 39 -20.90 9.15 5.18
CA CYS A 39 -22.34 9.12 5.46
C CYS A 39 -22.68 9.90 6.74
N HIS A 40 -21.88 9.73 7.81
CA HIS A 40 -22.07 10.51 9.03
C HIS A 40 -21.69 11.97 8.84
N LEU A 41 -20.62 12.27 8.10
CA LEU A 41 -20.23 13.65 7.78
C LEU A 41 -21.31 14.38 7.02
N LEU A 42 -21.85 13.79 5.94
CA LEU A 42 -22.96 14.37 5.20
C LEU A 42 -24.22 14.51 6.05
N GLY A 43 -24.55 13.49 6.86
CA GLY A 43 -25.70 13.58 7.78
C GLY A 43 -25.58 14.77 8.74
N TYR A 44 -24.41 15.01 9.32
CA TYR A 44 -24.13 16.17 10.15
C TYR A 44 -24.27 17.49 9.36
N LEU A 45 -23.63 17.59 8.19
CA LEU A 45 -23.65 18.80 7.36
C LEU A 45 -25.07 19.16 6.91
N MET A 46 -25.91 18.16 6.64
CA MET A 46 -27.31 18.37 6.23
C MET A 46 -28.21 18.82 7.39
N ARG A 47 -27.96 18.34 8.64
CA ARG A 47 -28.80 18.67 9.79
C ARG A 47 -28.32 19.92 10.52
N GLU A 48 -27.03 20.00 10.81
CA GLU A 48 -26.42 21.04 11.65
C GLU A 48 -25.63 22.06 10.82
N GLY A 49 -25.06 21.64 9.71
CA GLY A 49 -24.24 22.50 8.83
C GLY A 49 -25.04 23.37 7.85
N GLY A 50 -26.37 23.25 7.84
CA GLY A 50 -27.27 24.06 6.98
C GLY A 50 -27.23 23.71 5.49
N ALA A 51 -26.59 22.62 5.09
CA ALA A 51 -26.56 22.14 3.72
C ALA A 51 -27.95 21.65 3.28
N LYS A 52 -28.30 21.86 2.02
CA LYS A 52 -29.60 21.46 1.44
C LYS A 52 -29.45 20.34 0.43
N LYS A 53 -28.31 20.28 -0.26
CA LYS A 53 -28.08 19.30 -1.32
C LYS A 53 -26.62 18.93 -1.45
N ALA A 54 -26.36 17.62 -1.51
CA ALA A 54 -25.03 17.06 -1.71
C ALA A 54 -25.00 16.03 -2.85
N LEU A 55 -23.84 15.90 -3.48
CA LEU A 55 -23.56 14.92 -4.52
C LEU A 55 -22.44 13.98 -4.05
N VAL A 56 -22.66 12.67 -4.18
CA VAL A 56 -21.63 11.65 -3.93
C VAL A 56 -21.24 10.99 -5.25
N ILE A 57 -19.97 11.05 -5.60
CA ILE A 57 -19.44 10.53 -6.85
C ILE A 57 -18.58 9.31 -6.57
N ALA A 58 -18.88 8.19 -7.24
CA ALA A 58 -18.07 6.98 -7.26
C ALA A 58 -17.62 6.68 -8.69
N HIS A 59 -16.60 5.84 -8.83
CA HIS A 59 -16.09 5.46 -10.15
C HIS A 59 -16.71 4.16 -10.69
N ARG A 60 -17.44 3.38 -9.86
CA ARG A 60 -18.14 2.13 -10.22
C ARG A 60 -19.59 2.15 -9.78
N ASP A 61 -20.44 1.47 -10.52
CA ASP A 61 -21.89 1.41 -10.24
C ASP A 61 -22.21 0.63 -8.97
N GLU A 62 -21.47 -0.46 -8.73
CA GLU A 62 -21.61 -1.25 -7.51
C GLU A 62 -21.35 -0.40 -6.25
N LEU A 63 -20.31 0.47 -6.30
CA LEU A 63 -20.01 1.39 -5.21
C LEU A 63 -21.11 2.45 -5.04
N THR A 64 -21.68 2.94 -6.14
CA THR A 64 -22.79 3.91 -6.10
C THR A 64 -24.00 3.32 -5.37
N THR A 65 -24.34 2.08 -5.67
CA THR A 65 -25.46 1.36 -5.05
C THR A 65 -25.16 1.05 -3.58
N GLN A 66 -23.97 0.54 -3.26
CA GLN A 66 -23.53 0.23 -1.91
C GLN A 66 -23.51 1.50 -1.03
N ASN A 67 -22.93 2.59 -1.53
CA ASN A 67 -22.82 3.85 -0.81
C ASN A 67 -24.21 4.45 -0.52
N SER A 68 -25.13 4.42 -1.49
CA SER A 68 -26.50 4.93 -1.31
C SER A 68 -27.30 4.09 -0.29
N SER A 69 -27.13 2.78 -0.29
CA SER A 69 -27.79 1.88 0.66
C SER A 69 -27.26 2.10 2.08
N THR A 70 -25.93 2.23 2.24
CA THR A 70 -25.31 2.53 3.53
C THR A 70 -25.75 3.90 4.05
N PHE A 71 -25.84 4.91 3.17
CA PHE A 71 -26.31 6.23 3.56
C PHE A 71 -27.75 6.20 4.10
N LYS A 72 -28.66 5.51 3.41
CA LYS A 72 -30.04 5.33 3.86
C LYS A 72 -30.17 4.63 5.21
N LEU A 73 -29.30 3.64 5.45
CA LEU A 73 -29.28 2.91 6.72
C LEU A 73 -28.85 3.80 7.90
N ILE A 74 -27.95 4.77 7.65
CA ILE A 74 -27.41 5.68 8.68
C ILE A 74 -28.26 6.93 8.83
N ASN A 75 -28.87 7.42 7.75
CA ASN A 75 -29.61 8.68 7.66
C ASN A 75 -30.99 8.43 7.02
N ASP A 76 -31.87 7.74 7.73
CA ASP A 76 -33.20 7.34 7.26
C ASP A 76 -34.18 8.55 7.09
N ASP A 77 -33.87 9.65 7.75
CA ASP A 77 -34.58 10.93 7.71
C ASP A 77 -34.24 11.80 6.46
N LEU A 78 -33.13 11.48 5.76
CA LEU A 78 -32.70 12.23 4.58
C LEU A 78 -33.09 11.53 3.28
N SER A 79 -33.61 12.31 2.32
CA SER A 79 -33.99 11.76 1.02
C SER A 79 -32.78 11.51 0.13
N VAL A 80 -32.79 10.33 -0.53
CA VAL A 80 -31.71 9.87 -1.41
C VAL A 80 -32.23 9.61 -2.80
N SER A 81 -31.47 10.00 -3.82
CA SER A 81 -31.73 9.63 -5.21
C SER A 81 -30.47 9.22 -5.94
N ILE A 82 -30.62 8.54 -7.07
CA ILE A 82 -29.52 8.03 -7.89
C ILE A 82 -29.66 8.59 -9.32
N VAL A 83 -28.55 9.09 -9.85
CA VAL A 83 -28.39 9.44 -11.25
C VAL A 83 -27.49 8.43 -11.94
N ASN A 84 -28.09 7.56 -12.75
CA ASN A 84 -27.36 6.55 -13.52
C ASN A 84 -27.75 6.58 -15.02
N ALA A 85 -27.37 5.57 -15.79
CA ALA A 85 -27.69 5.50 -17.22
C ALA A 85 -29.21 5.49 -17.49
N GLU A 86 -29.97 4.82 -16.64
CA GLU A 86 -31.42 4.57 -16.80
C GLU A 86 -32.27 5.64 -16.13
N LYS A 87 -31.88 6.11 -14.93
CA LYS A 87 -32.63 7.03 -14.10
C LYS A 87 -31.88 8.33 -13.86
N LYS A 88 -32.54 9.47 -14.13
CA LYS A 88 -32.03 10.84 -13.91
C LYS A 88 -32.79 11.50 -12.77
N ASP A 89 -32.69 10.97 -11.56
CA ASP A 89 -33.40 11.46 -10.40
C ASP A 89 -32.55 12.40 -9.55
N TRP A 90 -32.84 13.68 -9.62
CA TRP A 90 -32.19 14.74 -8.85
C TRP A 90 -32.99 15.18 -7.61
N SER A 91 -34.11 14.49 -7.27
CA SER A 91 -35.02 14.93 -6.21
C SER A 91 -34.45 14.79 -4.80
N GLY A 92 -33.54 13.84 -4.56
CA GLY A 92 -32.97 13.60 -3.25
C GLY A 92 -32.13 14.75 -2.72
N GLN A 93 -32.08 14.89 -1.39
CA GLN A 93 -31.17 15.81 -0.72
C GLN A 93 -29.71 15.33 -0.92
N VAL A 94 -29.48 14.04 -0.92
CA VAL A 94 -28.19 13.43 -1.28
C VAL A 94 -28.36 12.61 -2.55
N VAL A 95 -27.59 12.97 -3.58
CA VAL A 95 -27.62 12.32 -4.90
C VAL A 95 -26.37 11.49 -5.09
N PHE A 96 -26.54 10.24 -5.46
CA PHE A 96 -25.43 9.34 -5.76
C PHE A 96 -25.29 9.14 -7.27
N THR A 97 -24.08 9.14 -7.78
CA THR A 97 -23.84 8.98 -9.21
C THR A 97 -22.47 8.37 -9.50
N MET A 98 -22.35 7.80 -10.69
CA MET A 98 -21.08 7.38 -11.25
C MET A 98 -20.47 8.50 -12.10
N VAL A 99 -19.17 8.72 -12.00
CA VAL A 99 -18.46 9.80 -12.73
C VAL A 99 -18.67 9.73 -14.23
N GLN A 100 -18.62 8.53 -14.85
CA GLN A 100 -18.79 8.33 -16.28
C GLN A 100 -20.23 8.69 -16.77
N THR A 101 -21.20 8.56 -15.89
CA THR A 101 -22.58 8.98 -16.18
C THR A 101 -22.69 10.49 -16.12
N LEU A 102 -22.19 11.10 -15.05
CA LEU A 102 -22.38 12.52 -14.81
C LEU A 102 -21.52 13.41 -15.72
N SER A 103 -20.31 12.98 -16.10
CA SER A 103 -19.41 13.76 -16.98
C SER A 103 -19.95 13.96 -18.41
N ARG A 104 -21.04 13.28 -18.81
CA ARG A 104 -21.70 13.52 -20.09
C ARG A 104 -22.40 14.87 -20.09
N GLU A 105 -22.22 15.67 -21.14
CA GLU A 105 -22.70 17.04 -21.24
C GLU A 105 -24.21 17.20 -20.94
N GLN A 106 -25.03 16.29 -21.46
CA GLN A 106 -26.50 16.31 -21.23
C GLN A 106 -26.87 16.15 -19.73
N ASN A 107 -26.06 15.46 -18.93
CA ASN A 107 -26.30 15.29 -17.51
C ASN A 107 -25.73 16.46 -16.71
N LEU A 108 -24.56 16.99 -17.13
CA LEU A 108 -23.95 18.18 -16.53
C LEU A 108 -24.84 19.41 -16.64
N ARG A 109 -25.61 19.57 -17.73
CA ARG A 109 -26.57 20.67 -17.90
C ARG A 109 -27.72 20.62 -16.88
N GLN A 110 -28.00 19.47 -16.28
CA GLN A 110 -29.07 19.28 -15.30
C GLN A 110 -28.54 19.36 -13.85
N LEU A 111 -27.27 19.67 -13.67
CA LEU A 111 -26.67 19.72 -12.34
C LEU A 111 -27.36 20.79 -11.49
N PRO A 112 -27.94 20.41 -10.33
CA PRO A 112 -28.65 21.38 -9.47
C PRO A 112 -27.64 22.21 -8.67
N HIS A 113 -28.14 23.16 -7.90
CA HIS A 113 -27.32 23.82 -6.88
C HIS A 113 -26.89 22.80 -5.82
N LEU A 114 -25.60 22.65 -5.64
CA LEU A 114 -24.97 21.72 -4.69
C LEU A 114 -24.20 22.50 -3.63
N ASP A 115 -24.37 22.14 -2.37
CA ASP A 115 -23.57 22.69 -1.27
C ASP A 115 -22.27 21.89 -1.07
N PHE A 116 -22.31 20.56 -1.33
CA PHE A 116 -21.19 19.66 -1.18
C PHE A 116 -21.07 18.66 -2.32
N ILE A 117 -19.83 18.36 -2.69
CA ILE A 117 -19.47 17.20 -3.50
C ILE A 117 -18.57 16.30 -2.64
N VAL A 118 -18.91 15.02 -2.54
CA VAL A 118 -18.08 13.99 -1.95
C VAL A 118 -17.55 13.09 -3.06
N ILE A 119 -16.24 12.90 -3.09
CA ILE A 119 -15.57 11.98 -4.02
C ILE A 119 -15.03 10.79 -3.23
N ASP A 120 -15.61 9.63 -3.49
CA ASP A 120 -15.09 8.36 -3.02
C ASP A 120 -13.94 7.91 -3.96
N GLU A 121 -12.87 7.39 -3.41
CA GLU A 121 -11.57 7.16 -4.06
C GLU A 121 -10.99 8.44 -4.69
N ALA A 122 -10.82 9.45 -3.85
CA ALA A 122 -10.42 10.81 -4.24
C ALA A 122 -9.08 10.92 -4.99
N HIS A 123 -8.26 9.87 -5.02
CA HIS A 123 -7.06 9.82 -5.86
C HIS A 123 -7.39 9.88 -7.37
N HIS A 124 -8.65 9.64 -7.77
CA HIS A 124 -9.12 9.83 -9.13
C HIS A 124 -9.50 11.28 -9.47
N THR A 125 -9.60 12.17 -8.50
CA THR A 125 -10.04 13.57 -8.69
C THR A 125 -9.29 14.34 -9.78
N PRO A 126 -7.97 14.17 -9.99
CA PRO A 126 -7.25 14.88 -11.06
C PRO A 126 -7.67 14.50 -12.49
N ALA A 127 -8.44 13.45 -12.69
CA ALA A 127 -8.91 13.07 -14.03
C ALA A 127 -9.92 14.10 -14.58
N ASN A 128 -9.85 14.37 -15.89
CA ASN A 128 -10.64 15.39 -16.57
C ASN A 128 -12.17 15.26 -16.30
N SER A 129 -12.67 14.04 -16.22
CA SER A 129 -14.11 13.79 -15.96
C SER A 129 -14.56 14.33 -14.60
N TYR A 130 -13.73 14.19 -13.56
CA TYR A 130 -14.00 14.76 -12.24
C TYR A 130 -13.86 16.28 -12.25
N GLN A 131 -12.79 16.81 -12.89
CA GLN A 131 -12.56 18.25 -12.99
C GLN A 131 -13.74 18.95 -13.64
N THR A 132 -14.25 18.43 -14.75
CA THR A 132 -15.42 18.99 -15.46
C THR A 132 -16.66 19.05 -14.57
N ILE A 133 -16.89 18.04 -13.73
CA ILE A 133 -18.04 18.03 -12.80
C ILE A 133 -17.84 19.09 -11.70
N ILE A 134 -16.65 19.17 -11.11
CA ILE A 134 -16.33 20.12 -10.04
C ILE A 134 -16.44 21.55 -10.55
N GLU A 135 -15.88 21.85 -11.72
CA GLU A 135 -15.95 23.16 -12.37
C GLU A 135 -17.41 23.55 -12.62
N LYS A 136 -18.21 22.63 -13.19
CA LYS A 136 -19.64 22.88 -13.44
C LYS A 136 -20.43 23.13 -12.16
N ALA A 137 -20.17 22.38 -11.09
CA ALA A 137 -20.81 22.59 -9.80
C ALA A 137 -20.47 23.97 -9.22
N ARG A 138 -19.22 24.40 -9.34
CA ARG A 138 -18.77 25.73 -8.89
C ARG A 138 -19.26 26.88 -9.76
N GLU A 139 -19.54 26.63 -11.05
CA GLU A 139 -20.25 27.62 -11.89
C GLU A 139 -21.68 27.85 -11.38
N VAL A 140 -22.35 26.79 -10.91
CA VAL A 140 -23.74 26.88 -10.37
C VAL A 140 -23.74 27.43 -8.94
N ASN A 141 -22.80 27.03 -8.11
CA ASN A 141 -22.61 27.49 -6.75
C ASN A 141 -21.10 27.64 -6.44
N SER A 142 -20.60 28.87 -6.44
CA SER A 142 -19.20 29.17 -6.14
C SER A 142 -18.75 28.72 -4.74
N ASN A 143 -19.69 28.56 -3.81
CA ASN A 143 -19.43 28.11 -2.44
C ASN A 143 -19.57 26.58 -2.28
N CYS A 144 -19.70 25.83 -3.37
CA CYS A 144 -19.77 24.37 -3.33
C CYS A 144 -18.44 23.79 -2.80
N LYS A 145 -18.50 23.15 -1.63
CA LYS A 145 -17.33 22.56 -0.98
C LYS A 145 -17.05 21.15 -1.48
N LEU A 146 -15.78 20.78 -1.51
CA LEU A 146 -15.29 19.47 -2.01
C LEU A 146 -14.73 18.64 -0.87
N ILE A 147 -15.19 17.41 -0.73
CA ILE A 147 -14.72 16.43 0.24
C ILE A 147 -14.20 15.23 -0.51
N GLY A 148 -12.94 14.89 -0.30
CA GLY A 148 -12.33 13.67 -0.85
C GLY A 148 -12.09 12.64 0.23
N LEU A 149 -12.37 11.36 -0.06
CA LEU A 149 -11.90 10.25 0.76
C LEU A 149 -11.13 9.25 -0.09
N THR A 150 -9.99 8.81 0.41
CA THR A 150 -9.18 7.80 -0.28
C THR A 150 -8.39 6.94 0.72
N ALA A 151 -8.09 5.71 0.33
CA ALA A 151 -7.12 4.88 1.04
C ALA A 151 -5.68 5.18 0.58
N THR A 152 -5.51 5.75 -0.60
CA THR A 152 -4.24 5.83 -1.33
C THR A 152 -4.06 7.21 -1.93
N PRO A 153 -3.60 8.19 -1.14
CA PRO A 153 -3.51 9.59 -1.57
C PRO A 153 -2.42 9.83 -2.62
N ASN A 154 -1.36 9.02 -2.62
CA ASN A 154 -0.24 9.19 -3.54
C ASN A 154 -0.48 8.36 -4.82
N ARG A 155 -0.49 9.05 -5.95
CA ARG A 155 -0.77 8.47 -7.27
C ARG A 155 0.47 7.89 -7.92
N SER A 156 0.29 6.88 -8.77
CA SER A 156 1.40 6.28 -9.54
C SER A 156 2.02 7.22 -10.59
N ASP A 157 1.23 8.19 -11.07
CA ASP A 157 1.69 9.19 -12.04
C ASP A 157 2.42 10.38 -11.39
N GLY A 158 2.58 10.39 -10.07
CA GLY A 158 3.23 11.46 -9.32
C GLY A 158 2.43 12.78 -9.27
N ILE A 159 1.23 12.84 -9.86
CA ILE A 159 0.38 14.02 -9.81
C ILE A 159 -0.17 14.16 -8.40
N GLY A 160 0.15 15.27 -7.74
CA GLY A 160 -0.36 15.58 -6.41
C GLY A 160 -1.83 15.96 -6.41
N LEU A 161 -2.45 15.88 -5.24
CA LEU A 161 -3.84 16.24 -5.01
C LEU A 161 -4.02 17.70 -4.55
N ARG A 162 -2.93 18.46 -4.37
CA ARG A 162 -2.94 19.85 -3.86
C ARG A 162 -3.82 20.79 -4.70
N LYS A 163 -3.89 20.56 -6.01
CA LYS A 163 -4.74 21.36 -6.91
C LYS A 163 -6.23 21.25 -6.52
N ASN A 164 -6.64 20.11 -5.98
CA ASN A 164 -8.03 19.81 -5.64
C ASN A 164 -8.31 19.96 -4.14
N TYR A 165 -7.35 19.64 -3.29
CA TYR A 165 -7.49 19.63 -1.84
C TYR A 165 -6.38 20.45 -1.19
N SER A 166 -6.77 21.55 -0.53
CA SER A 166 -5.83 22.49 0.12
C SER A 166 -5.21 21.92 1.40
N ASN A 167 -5.89 20.95 2.02
CA ASN A 167 -5.49 20.36 3.29
C ASN A 167 -5.89 18.88 3.38
N VAL A 168 -5.38 18.22 4.42
CA VAL A 168 -5.79 16.90 4.87
C VAL A 168 -6.45 17.07 6.23
N ALA A 169 -7.73 16.69 6.33
CA ALA A 169 -8.45 16.77 7.60
C ALA A 169 -7.88 15.79 8.63
N ASP A 170 -7.71 14.56 8.21
CA ASP A 170 -7.16 13.49 9.07
C ASP A 170 -6.68 12.29 8.24
N GLN A 171 -5.79 11.50 8.84
CA GLN A 171 -5.32 10.24 8.29
C GLN A 171 -5.43 9.14 9.33
N ILE A 172 -6.08 8.03 8.97
CA ILE A 172 -6.10 6.79 9.76
C ILE A 172 -5.05 5.85 9.19
N PHE A 173 -4.21 5.26 10.03
CA PHE A 173 -3.20 4.29 9.65
C PHE A 173 -3.70 2.85 9.80
N ILE A 174 -3.15 1.93 8.99
CA ILE A 174 -3.47 0.49 9.09
C ILE A 174 -3.04 -0.04 10.46
N SER A 175 -1.86 0.38 10.95
CA SER A 175 -1.35 0.01 12.28
C SER A 175 -2.28 0.40 13.42
N GLU A 176 -2.94 1.58 13.36
CA GLU A 176 -3.95 2.00 14.34
C GLU A 176 -5.16 1.03 14.34
N LEU A 177 -5.60 0.62 13.14
CA LEU A 177 -6.75 -0.29 13.01
C LEU A 177 -6.41 -1.73 13.43
N VAL A 178 -5.18 -2.18 13.21
CA VAL A 178 -4.70 -3.47 13.71
C VAL A 178 -4.54 -3.42 15.23
N GLY A 179 -3.92 -2.39 15.77
CA GLY A 179 -3.74 -2.21 17.22
C GLY A 179 -5.07 -2.10 17.98
N SER A 180 -6.11 -1.53 17.35
CA SER A 180 -7.46 -1.44 17.93
C SER A 180 -8.36 -2.66 17.61
N GLY A 181 -7.85 -3.69 16.93
CA GLY A 181 -8.58 -4.91 16.60
C GLY A 181 -9.65 -4.74 15.51
N HIS A 182 -9.59 -3.69 14.70
CA HIS A 182 -10.51 -3.45 13.58
C HIS A 182 -10.02 -3.99 12.25
N LEU A 183 -8.73 -4.30 12.17
CA LEU A 183 -8.11 -5.12 11.14
C LEU A 183 -7.28 -6.21 11.79
N VAL A 184 -7.02 -7.29 11.07
CA VAL A 184 -6.06 -8.32 11.49
C VAL A 184 -4.66 -7.96 11.01
N ALA A 185 -3.64 -8.45 11.72
CA ALA A 185 -2.25 -8.23 11.34
C ALA A 185 -1.91 -9.00 10.05
N PRO A 186 -1.20 -8.39 9.09
CA PRO A 186 -0.61 -9.10 7.96
C PRO A 186 0.62 -9.89 8.41
N ARG A 187 0.74 -11.13 7.93
CA ARG A 187 1.98 -11.93 7.96
C ARG A 187 2.43 -12.11 6.52
N THR A 188 3.53 -11.50 6.15
CA THR A 188 3.94 -11.39 4.75
C THR A 188 5.19 -12.23 4.50
N PHE A 189 5.08 -13.10 3.51
CA PHE A 189 6.16 -13.94 3.03
C PHE A 189 6.52 -13.48 1.61
N ILE A 190 7.75 -13.02 1.44
CA ILE A 190 8.32 -12.74 0.12
C ILE A 190 8.93 -14.03 -0.40
N ILE A 191 8.50 -14.44 -1.59
CA ILE A 191 8.92 -15.69 -2.23
C ILE A 191 9.69 -15.30 -3.50
N ASP A 192 11.00 -15.52 -3.48
CA ASP A 192 11.88 -15.13 -4.59
C ASP A 192 11.89 -16.19 -5.68
N VAL A 193 11.07 -15.99 -6.69
CA VAL A 193 11.02 -16.87 -7.88
C VAL A 193 11.66 -16.22 -9.11
N ALA A 194 11.73 -14.89 -9.17
CA ALA A 194 12.22 -14.17 -10.36
C ALA A 194 12.55 -12.68 -10.06
N GLN A 195 12.97 -12.34 -8.86
CA GLN A 195 13.15 -10.97 -8.40
C GLN A 195 14.04 -10.12 -9.32
N ASP A 196 15.17 -10.66 -9.75
CA ASP A 196 16.09 -9.92 -10.62
C ASP A 196 15.54 -9.69 -12.01
N GLN A 197 14.74 -10.61 -12.55
CA GLN A 197 14.06 -10.43 -13.83
C GLN A 197 12.96 -9.38 -13.73
N LEU A 198 12.18 -9.37 -12.65
CA LEU A 198 11.11 -8.39 -12.42
C LEU A 198 11.64 -6.95 -12.29
N LYS A 199 12.86 -6.75 -11.77
CA LYS A 199 13.53 -5.44 -11.73
C LYS A 199 13.77 -4.83 -13.12
N THR A 200 13.84 -5.66 -14.15
CA THR A 200 14.11 -5.23 -15.54
C THR A 200 12.84 -4.90 -16.34
N VAL A 201 11.66 -5.16 -15.79
CA VAL A 201 10.38 -4.93 -16.46
C VAL A 201 10.16 -3.44 -16.70
N LYS A 202 9.78 -3.10 -17.94
CA LYS A 202 9.47 -1.71 -18.32
C LYS A 202 8.18 -1.23 -17.67
N LYS A 203 8.06 0.09 -17.52
CA LYS A 203 6.82 0.75 -17.08
C LYS A 203 6.09 1.33 -18.30
N ILE A 204 4.78 1.07 -18.38
CA ILE A 204 3.87 1.58 -19.40
C ILE A 204 2.68 2.23 -18.71
N ALA A 205 2.35 3.47 -19.11
CA ALA A 205 1.21 4.23 -18.56
C ALA A 205 1.17 4.32 -17.03
N GLY A 206 2.33 4.33 -16.38
CA GLY A 206 2.43 4.48 -14.91
C GLY A 206 2.38 3.15 -14.13
N ASP A 207 2.32 1.99 -14.80
CA ASP A 207 2.46 0.68 -14.16
C ASP A 207 3.48 -0.19 -14.91
N PHE A 208 3.82 -1.34 -14.37
CA PHE A 208 4.66 -2.33 -15.05
C PHE A 208 3.97 -2.84 -16.34
N ASP A 209 4.77 -3.20 -17.34
CA ASP A 209 4.29 -3.92 -18.50
C ASP A 209 3.84 -5.34 -18.09
N MET A 210 2.53 -5.52 -17.94
CA MET A 210 1.96 -6.78 -17.43
C MET A 210 2.17 -7.96 -18.38
N ALA A 211 2.41 -7.73 -19.67
CA ALA A 211 2.78 -8.80 -20.60
C ALA A 211 4.21 -9.30 -20.31
N GLN A 212 5.15 -8.39 -20.04
CA GLN A 212 6.50 -8.80 -19.62
C GLN A 212 6.49 -9.48 -18.25
N VAL A 213 5.65 -9.03 -17.32
CA VAL A 213 5.45 -9.69 -16.02
C VAL A 213 4.93 -11.12 -16.21
N GLU A 214 3.96 -11.31 -17.11
CA GLU A 214 3.44 -12.62 -17.45
C GLU A 214 4.54 -13.54 -18.00
N GLU A 215 5.34 -13.09 -18.98
CA GLU A 215 6.46 -13.87 -19.53
C GLU A 215 7.45 -14.37 -18.46
N ILE A 216 7.59 -13.60 -17.37
CA ILE A 216 8.50 -13.91 -16.26
C ILE A 216 7.82 -14.86 -15.26
N LEU A 217 6.62 -14.52 -14.80
CA LEU A 217 5.94 -15.22 -13.69
C LEU A 217 5.02 -16.35 -14.15
N ASN A 218 4.44 -16.28 -15.35
CA ASN A 218 3.54 -17.32 -15.84
C ASN A 218 4.32 -18.50 -16.44
N LYS A 219 5.00 -19.24 -15.58
CA LYS A 219 5.71 -20.47 -15.92
C LYS A 219 5.18 -21.60 -15.05
N ARG A 220 4.98 -22.79 -15.63
CA ARG A 220 4.43 -23.94 -14.92
C ARG A 220 5.13 -24.21 -13.57
N PRO A 221 6.48 -24.23 -13.46
CA PRO A 221 7.14 -24.44 -12.16
C PRO A 221 6.82 -23.35 -11.14
N ILE A 222 6.64 -22.10 -11.56
CA ILE A 222 6.25 -20.99 -10.67
C ILE A 222 4.80 -21.18 -10.20
N ASN A 223 3.87 -21.51 -11.11
CA ASN A 223 2.46 -21.74 -10.77
C ASN A 223 2.32 -22.95 -9.83
N GLU A 224 3.09 -24.02 -10.01
CA GLU A 224 3.18 -25.15 -9.08
C GLU A 224 3.73 -24.72 -7.71
N ALA A 225 4.79 -23.89 -7.67
CA ALA A 225 5.33 -23.35 -6.42
C ALA A 225 4.34 -22.42 -5.69
N VAL A 226 3.47 -21.71 -6.39
CA VAL A 226 2.37 -20.93 -5.78
C VAL A 226 1.44 -21.83 -4.99
N VAL A 227 1.01 -22.96 -5.59
CA VAL A 227 0.12 -23.92 -4.95
C VAL A 227 0.82 -24.59 -3.76
N GLU A 228 2.08 -25.00 -3.92
CA GLU A 228 2.89 -25.62 -2.85
C GLU A 228 3.02 -24.67 -1.65
N LYS A 229 3.42 -23.42 -1.86
CA LYS A 229 3.58 -22.44 -0.79
C LYS A 229 2.25 -22.05 -0.15
N TRP A 230 1.17 -22.01 -0.90
CA TRP A 230 -0.15 -21.82 -0.35
C TRP A 230 -0.55 -23.00 0.56
N ARG A 231 -0.29 -24.24 0.17
CA ARG A 231 -0.54 -25.43 1.01
C ARG A 231 0.28 -25.38 2.30
N GLU A 232 1.54 -25.05 2.20
CA GLU A 232 2.45 -25.00 3.34
C GLU A 232 2.03 -23.95 4.38
N LEU A 233 1.60 -22.75 3.93
CA LEU A 233 1.47 -21.58 4.79
C LEU A 233 0.01 -21.17 5.06
N ALA A 234 -0.90 -21.45 4.15
CA ALA A 234 -2.22 -20.84 4.13
C ALA A 234 -3.40 -21.81 4.05
N GLU A 235 -3.20 -23.07 3.69
CA GLU A 235 -4.32 -24.05 3.64
C GLU A 235 -4.96 -24.22 5.03
N PRO A 236 -6.29 -24.26 5.16
CA PRO A 236 -7.35 -24.13 4.14
C PRO A 236 -7.99 -22.74 4.08
N ARG A 237 -7.21 -21.67 4.16
CA ARG A 237 -7.72 -20.28 4.24
C ARG A 237 -8.42 -19.84 2.96
N LYS A 238 -9.51 -19.07 3.09
CA LYS A 238 -10.09 -18.35 1.97
C LYS A 238 -9.07 -17.41 1.38
N THR A 239 -8.77 -17.59 0.09
CA THR A 239 -7.63 -16.98 -0.58
C THR A 239 -8.05 -16.18 -1.82
N VAL A 240 -7.52 -14.98 -1.97
CA VAL A 240 -7.61 -14.19 -3.21
C VAL A 240 -6.24 -14.09 -3.86
N VAL A 241 -6.18 -14.36 -5.18
CA VAL A 241 -4.95 -14.30 -5.98
C VAL A 241 -5.06 -13.16 -6.99
N PHE A 242 -4.07 -12.28 -7.05
CA PHE A 242 -3.97 -11.19 -8.01
C PHE A 242 -2.94 -11.49 -9.08
N CYS A 243 -3.37 -11.73 -10.31
CA CYS A 243 -2.53 -12.05 -11.46
C CYS A 243 -2.30 -10.84 -12.38
N SER A 244 -1.25 -10.90 -13.19
CA SER A 244 -0.87 -9.85 -14.14
C SER A 244 -1.83 -9.77 -15.35
N THR A 245 -2.19 -10.91 -15.94
CA THR A 245 -3.02 -11.04 -17.14
C THR A 245 -4.07 -12.13 -16.98
N VAL A 246 -5.01 -12.19 -17.94
CA VAL A 246 -6.06 -13.21 -17.96
C VAL A 246 -5.48 -14.61 -18.21
N GLU A 247 -4.46 -14.72 -19.07
CA GLU A 247 -3.79 -15.97 -19.36
C GLU A 247 -3.06 -16.49 -18.12
N HIS A 248 -2.27 -15.64 -17.46
CA HIS A 248 -1.64 -15.98 -16.18
C HIS A 248 -2.68 -16.43 -15.12
N ALA A 249 -3.81 -15.75 -15.04
CA ALA A 249 -4.87 -16.13 -14.10
C ALA A 249 -5.48 -17.51 -14.42
N ARG A 250 -5.59 -17.88 -15.69
CA ARG A 250 -6.08 -19.20 -16.11
C ARG A 250 -5.09 -20.30 -15.74
N ASP A 251 -3.81 -20.08 -16.02
CA ASP A 251 -2.77 -21.08 -15.74
C ASP A 251 -2.60 -21.30 -14.22
N VAL A 252 -2.71 -20.24 -13.42
CA VAL A 252 -2.72 -20.35 -11.95
C VAL A 252 -3.99 -21.04 -11.44
N HIS A 253 -5.17 -20.72 -12.00
CA HIS A 253 -6.41 -21.40 -11.68
C HIS A 253 -6.30 -22.91 -11.95
N ASP A 254 -5.78 -23.27 -13.14
CA ASP A 254 -5.64 -24.67 -13.55
C ASP A 254 -4.63 -25.41 -12.68
N ALA A 255 -3.53 -24.76 -12.25
CA ALA A 255 -2.58 -25.33 -11.30
C ALA A 255 -3.23 -25.66 -9.94
N PHE A 256 -4.10 -24.80 -9.42
CA PHE A 256 -4.86 -25.11 -8.20
C PHE A 256 -5.87 -26.27 -8.41
N ILE A 257 -6.55 -26.31 -9.58
CA ILE A 257 -7.49 -27.39 -9.90
C ILE A 257 -6.77 -28.73 -10.10
N GLU A 258 -5.60 -28.74 -10.78
CA GLU A 258 -4.76 -29.94 -10.94
C GLU A 258 -4.32 -30.53 -9.57
N ASP A 259 -4.24 -29.69 -8.55
CA ASP A 259 -3.90 -30.06 -7.17
C ASP A 259 -5.13 -30.25 -6.25
N ASP A 260 -6.31 -30.54 -6.85
CA ASP A 260 -7.58 -30.78 -6.15
C ASP A 260 -8.07 -29.63 -5.23
N VAL A 261 -7.68 -28.38 -5.50
CA VAL A 261 -8.14 -27.20 -4.75
C VAL A 261 -9.30 -26.54 -5.49
N PRO A 262 -10.52 -26.51 -4.91
CA PRO A 262 -11.67 -25.83 -5.53
C PRO A 262 -11.40 -24.33 -5.71
N THR A 263 -11.29 -23.89 -6.96
CA THR A 263 -10.84 -22.53 -7.33
C THR A 263 -11.80 -21.89 -8.32
N GLU A 264 -12.05 -20.60 -8.15
CA GLU A 264 -12.80 -19.75 -9.09
C GLU A 264 -11.87 -18.75 -9.79
N ILE A 265 -12.30 -18.28 -10.96
CA ILE A 265 -11.58 -17.25 -11.72
C ILE A 265 -12.50 -16.09 -12.07
N ILE A 266 -12.02 -14.84 -11.90
CA ILE A 266 -12.75 -13.61 -12.27
C ILE A 266 -11.85 -12.64 -13.02
N PHE A 267 -12.35 -12.17 -14.17
CA PHE A 267 -11.69 -11.12 -14.97
C PHE A 267 -12.74 -10.22 -15.69
N GLY A 268 -12.28 -9.15 -16.34
CA GLY A 268 -13.14 -8.09 -16.86
C GLY A 268 -14.21 -8.53 -17.85
N ASP A 269 -13.89 -9.49 -18.74
CA ASP A 269 -14.76 -9.92 -19.84
C ASP A 269 -15.87 -10.91 -19.43
N LEU A 270 -15.89 -11.37 -18.18
CA LEU A 270 -16.98 -12.20 -17.68
C LEU A 270 -18.30 -11.44 -17.67
N SER A 271 -19.38 -12.09 -18.08
CA SER A 271 -20.72 -11.56 -17.93
C SER A 271 -21.07 -11.32 -16.45
N PRO A 272 -22.02 -10.42 -16.16
CA PRO A 272 -22.45 -10.17 -14.77
C PRO A 272 -22.94 -11.43 -14.05
N SER A 273 -23.63 -12.35 -14.76
CA SER A 273 -24.09 -13.61 -14.16
C SER A 273 -22.95 -14.58 -13.84
N GLU A 274 -22.00 -14.77 -14.76
CA GLU A 274 -20.83 -15.62 -14.51
C GLU A 274 -20.00 -15.12 -13.33
N ARG A 275 -19.83 -13.78 -13.22
CA ARG A 275 -19.14 -13.17 -12.11
C ARG A 275 -19.88 -13.37 -10.78
N SER A 276 -21.22 -13.20 -10.77
CA SER A 276 -22.05 -13.45 -9.59
C SER A 276 -21.96 -14.91 -9.16
N ASP A 277 -22.10 -15.85 -10.10
CA ASP A 277 -22.05 -17.28 -9.82
C ASP A 277 -20.70 -17.71 -9.21
N ALA A 278 -19.58 -17.18 -9.70
CA ALA A 278 -18.26 -17.45 -9.16
C ALA A 278 -18.11 -16.90 -7.72
N LEU A 279 -18.57 -15.66 -7.49
CA LEU A 279 -18.58 -15.06 -6.15
C LEU A 279 -19.47 -15.85 -5.19
N ASP A 280 -20.63 -16.31 -5.63
CA ASP A 280 -21.55 -17.10 -4.80
C ASP A 280 -20.98 -18.46 -4.43
N ARG A 281 -20.25 -19.13 -5.35
CA ARG A 281 -19.54 -20.38 -5.04
C ARG A 281 -18.40 -20.14 -4.05
N PHE A 282 -17.66 -19.04 -4.20
CA PHE A 282 -16.62 -18.65 -3.25
C PHE A 282 -17.20 -18.30 -1.87
N ASN A 283 -18.25 -17.47 -1.83
CA ASN A 283 -18.91 -17.05 -0.58
C ASN A 283 -19.54 -18.22 0.17
N SER A 284 -20.18 -19.17 -0.55
CA SER A 284 -20.83 -20.35 0.04
C SER A 284 -19.85 -21.43 0.51
N GLY A 285 -18.55 -21.27 0.30
CA GLY A 285 -17.53 -22.25 0.69
C GLY A 285 -17.34 -23.41 -0.29
N LYS A 286 -17.98 -23.37 -1.47
CA LYS A 286 -17.78 -24.37 -2.52
C LYS A 286 -16.40 -24.28 -3.16
N SER A 287 -15.78 -23.11 -3.13
CA SER A 287 -14.39 -22.91 -3.54
C SER A 287 -13.60 -22.21 -2.43
N THR A 288 -12.30 -22.47 -2.36
CA THR A 288 -11.39 -21.94 -1.34
C THR A 288 -10.55 -20.79 -1.86
N VAL A 289 -10.22 -20.85 -3.14
CA VAL A 289 -9.38 -19.86 -3.83
C VAL A 289 -10.18 -19.13 -4.89
N ILE A 290 -9.92 -17.84 -5.04
CA ILE A 290 -10.44 -17.02 -6.14
C ILE A 290 -9.29 -16.27 -6.80
N VAL A 291 -9.08 -16.54 -8.09
CA VAL A 291 -8.04 -15.91 -8.92
C VAL A 291 -8.64 -14.75 -9.69
N ASN A 292 -7.96 -13.61 -9.74
CA ASN A 292 -8.51 -12.47 -10.45
C ASN A 292 -7.46 -11.59 -11.16
N VAL A 293 -7.96 -10.81 -12.14
CA VAL A 293 -7.20 -9.76 -12.82
C VAL A 293 -7.93 -8.44 -12.66
N ASN A 294 -7.41 -7.57 -11.79
CA ASN A 294 -7.88 -6.19 -11.53
C ASN A 294 -9.36 -6.02 -11.07
N VAL A 295 -10.17 -7.07 -11.02
CA VAL A 295 -11.62 -6.94 -10.70
C VAL A 295 -11.84 -6.79 -9.21
N LEU A 296 -11.14 -7.59 -8.39
CA LEU A 296 -11.33 -7.64 -6.94
C LEU A 296 -10.45 -6.65 -6.16
N THR A 297 -9.66 -5.85 -6.85
CA THR A 297 -8.79 -4.84 -6.23
C THR A 297 -9.60 -3.76 -5.51
N GLU A 298 -10.75 -3.36 -6.07
CA GLU A 298 -11.62 -2.33 -5.52
C GLU A 298 -13.07 -2.81 -5.49
N GLY A 299 -13.86 -2.33 -4.51
CA GLY A 299 -15.29 -2.60 -4.42
C GLY A 299 -15.70 -3.98 -3.88
N TRP A 300 -14.80 -4.96 -3.85
CA TRP A 300 -15.10 -6.30 -3.33
C TRP A 300 -14.91 -6.38 -1.81
N ASP A 301 -15.88 -6.99 -1.13
CA ASP A 301 -15.90 -7.18 0.32
C ASP A 301 -16.18 -8.62 0.69
N HIS A 302 -15.17 -9.33 1.22
CA HIS A 302 -15.31 -10.67 1.75
C HIS A 302 -14.44 -10.84 3.01
N PRO A 303 -14.94 -10.49 4.20
CA PRO A 303 -14.21 -10.54 5.46
C PRO A 303 -13.53 -11.89 5.79
N PRO A 304 -14.10 -13.07 5.44
CA PRO A 304 -13.45 -14.36 5.68
C PRO A 304 -12.14 -14.58 4.90
N THR A 305 -11.85 -13.80 3.84
CA THR A 305 -10.57 -13.90 3.13
C THR A 305 -9.41 -13.60 4.07
N SER A 306 -8.53 -14.58 4.28
CA SER A 306 -7.40 -14.52 5.21
C SER A 306 -6.06 -14.93 4.59
N CYS A 307 -6.04 -15.08 3.27
CA CYS A 307 -4.81 -15.18 2.49
C CYS A 307 -4.92 -14.31 1.21
N VAL A 308 -3.84 -13.61 0.89
CA VAL A 308 -3.69 -12.81 -0.34
C VAL A 308 -2.42 -13.25 -1.04
N ILE A 309 -2.52 -13.61 -2.31
CA ILE A 309 -1.37 -13.98 -3.15
C ILE A 309 -1.16 -12.90 -4.19
N LEU A 310 0.04 -12.34 -4.24
CA LEU A 310 0.44 -11.30 -5.18
C LEU A 310 1.34 -11.92 -6.26
N LEU A 311 0.76 -12.14 -7.44
CA LEU A 311 1.46 -12.62 -8.66
C LEU A 311 1.61 -11.49 -9.69
N ARG A 312 1.46 -10.26 -9.24
CA ARG A 312 1.75 -9.07 -10.04
C ARG A 312 2.52 -8.06 -9.20
N PRO A 313 3.64 -7.57 -9.68
CA PRO A 313 4.26 -6.40 -9.09
C PRO A 313 3.33 -5.19 -9.29
N SER A 314 3.43 -4.22 -8.42
CA SER A 314 2.74 -2.94 -8.55
C SER A 314 3.78 -1.82 -8.58
N SER A 315 3.67 -0.90 -9.54
CA SER A 315 4.51 0.31 -9.56
C SER A 315 4.02 1.37 -8.57
N ALA A 316 2.76 1.23 -8.11
CA ALA A 316 2.13 2.13 -7.16
C ALA A 316 1.90 1.43 -5.82
N LYS A 317 2.37 2.02 -4.74
CA LYS A 317 2.14 1.56 -3.37
C LYS A 317 0.65 1.43 -3.06
N GLY A 318 -0.18 2.35 -3.58
CA GLY A 318 -1.62 2.32 -3.43
C GLY A 318 -2.27 1.03 -3.91
N ALA A 319 -1.86 0.50 -5.06
CA ALA A 319 -2.41 -0.76 -5.58
C ALA A 319 -2.06 -1.95 -4.66
N MET A 320 -0.83 -2.00 -4.13
CA MET A 320 -0.45 -3.01 -3.13
C MET A 320 -1.32 -2.90 -1.87
N ILE A 321 -1.48 -1.69 -1.32
CA ILE A 321 -2.33 -1.45 -0.14
C ILE A 321 -3.77 -1.90 -0.38
N GLN A 322 -4.33 -1.63 -1.57
CA GLN A 322 -5.69 -2.05 -1.92
C GLN A 322 -5.80 -3.58 -2.01
N MET A 323 -4.86 -4.26 -2.69
CA MET A 323 -4.85 -5.73 -2.81
C MET A 323 -4.70 -6.40 -1.44
N VAL A 324 -3.70 -6.02 -0.65
CA VAL A 324 -3.46 -6.56 0.70
C VAL A 324 -4.64 -6.26 1.63
N GLY A 325 -5.19 -5.05 1.55
CA GLY A 325 -6.34 -4.61 2.35
C GLY A 325 -7.60 -5.49 2.20
N ARG A 326 -7.73 -6.26 1.11
CA ARG A 326 -8.83 -7.23 0.95
C ARG A 326 -8.76 -8.35 1.98
N GLY A 327 -7.57 -8.73 2.40
CA GLY A 327 -7.35 -9.79 3.39
C GLY A 327 -7.31 -9.31 4.85
N LEU A 328 -7.24 -7.99 5.12
CA LEU A 328 -7.02 -7.52 6.49
C LEU A 328 -8.29 -7.32 7.33
N ARG A 329 -9.48 -7.39 6.75
CA ARG A 329 -10.74 -7.16 7.47
C ARG A 329 -10.97 -8.20 8.54
N THR A 330 -11.50 -7.78 9.69
CA THR A 330 -11.97 -8.69 10.74
C THR A 330 -13.30 -9.34 10.33
N VAL A 331 -13.58 -10.49 10.91
CA VAL A 331 -14.82 -11.24 10.68
C VAL A 331 -15.80 -10.94 11.81
N ASP A 332 -17.04 -10.62 11.47
CA ASP A 332 -18.13 -10.52 12.41
C ASP A 332 -18.66 -11.94 12.71
N PRO A 333 -18.58 -12.41 13.96
CA PRO A 333 -19.02 -13.76 14.32
C PRO A 333 -20.53 -14.00 14.13
N GLU A 334 -21.36 -12.93 14.15
CA GLU A 334 -22.80 -13.04 13.92
C GLU A 334 -23.11 -13.27 12.44
N LEU A 335 -22.36 -12.63 11.55
CA LEU A 335 -22.52 -12.78 10.10
C LEU A 335 -21.81 -14.03 9.55
N TYR A 336 -20.71 -14.45 10.19
CA TYR A 336 -19.89 -15.59 9.75
C TYR A 336 -19.65 -16.57 10.91
N PRO A 337 -20.69 -17.31 11.36
CA PRO A 337 -20.56 -18.20 12.49
C PRO A 337 -19.54 -19.33 12.21
N GLY A 338 -18.66 -19.57 13.16
CA GLY A 338 -17.62 -20.59 13.06
C GLY A 338 -16.36 -20.19 12.30
N VAL A 339 -16.30 -18.97 11.71
CA VAL A 339 -15.09 -18.47 11.07
C VAL A 339 -14.23 -17.73 12.09
N SER A 340 -13.00 -18.21 12.31
CA SER A 340 -11.99 -17.54 13.15
C SER A 340 -10.87 -16.99 12.27
N LYS A 341 -10.56 -15.71 12.44
CA LYS A 341 -9.51 -15.01 11.69
C LYS A 341 -8.65 -14.20 12.63
N LYS A 342 -7.40 -14.61 12.82
CA LYS A 342 -6.44 -13.96 13.73
C LYS A 342 -5.44 -13.07 13.00
N ASP A 343 -5.11 -13.44 11.77
CA ASP A 343 -4.15 -12.78 10.90
C ASP A 343 -4.54 -12.93 9.43
N CYS A 344 -3.78 -12.33 8.54
CA CYS A 344 -3.85 -12.55 7.09
C CYS A 344 -2.47 -12.92 6.56
N ILE A 345 -2.36 -14.05 5.89
CA ILE A 345 -1.15 -14.47 5.17
C ILE A 345 -1.08 -13.72 3.84
N ILE A 346 0.07 -13.11 3.59
CA ILE A 346 0.37 -12.47 2.30
C ILE A 346 1.53 -13.24 1.67
N LEU A 347 1.29 -13.83 0.49
CA LEU A 347 2.33 -14.51 -0.30
C LEU A 347 2.69 -13.60 -1.48
N ASP A 348 3.85 -12.97 -1.44
CA ASP A 348 4.29 -12.02 -2.47
C ASP A 348 5.35 -12.64 -3.38
N PHE A 349 4.93 -13.09 -4.56
CA PHE A 349 5.77 -13.57 -5.65
C PHE A 349 6.16 -12.46 -6.64
N GLY A 350 5.42 -11.34 -6.59
CA GLY A 350 5.57 -10.21 -7.51
C GLY A 350 6.47 -9.09 -7.00
N THR A 351 7.15 -9.30 -5.89
CA THR A 351 8.07 -8.32 -5.25
C THR A 351 7.46 -6.98 -4.84
N SER A 352 6.13 -6.84 -4.84
CA SER A 352 5.45 -5.59 -4.46
C SER A 352 5.85 -5.10 -3.07
N SER A 353 5.98 -6.02 -2.11
CA SER A 353 6.39 -5.71 -0.74
C SER A 353 7.84 -5.23 -0.66
N LEU A 354 8.73 -5.72 -1.53
CA LEU A 354 10.12 -5.25 -1.63
C LEU A 354 10.21 -3.84 -2.20
N ILE A 355 9.39 -3.54 -3.23
CA ILE A 355 9.40 -2.24 -3.90
C ILE A 355 8.85 -1.15 -2.97
N HIS A 356 7.78 -1.46 -2.23
CA HIS A 356 7.02 -0.46 -1.47
C HIS A 356 7.23 -0.50 0.04
N GLY A 357 7.82 -1.56 0.56
CA GLY A 357 8.07 -1.77 1.99
C GLY A 357 6.79 -1.85 2.79
N SER A 358 6.55 -0.86 3.64
CA SER A 358 5.40 -0.81 4.54
C SER A 358 4.06 -0.58 3.83
N LEU A 359 2.95 -1.02 4.43
CA LEU A 359 1.59 -0.63 4.04
C LEU A 359 1.23 0.80 4.47
N GLU A 360 2.05 1.41 5.33
CA GLU A 360 1.85 2.79 5.76
C GLU A 360 2.34 3.76 4.69
N GLN A 361 1.64 4.87 4.54
CA GLN A 361 1.92 5.86 3.51
C GLN A 361 1.71 7.26 4.08
N ASP A 362 2.73 8.10 4.00
CA ASP A 362 2.59 9.52 4.29
C ASP A 362 1.98 10.25 3.09
N VAL A 363 1.27 11.34 3.37
CA VAL A 363 0.54 12.10 2.35
C VAL A 363 1.43 13.17 1.75
N GLU A 364 1.61 13.12 0.45
CA GLU A 364 2.28 14.16 -0.32
C GLU A 364 1.27 14.85 -1.24
N LEU A 365 0.58 15.90 -0.74
CA LEU A 365 -0.43 16.62 -1.52
C LEU A 365 0.16 17.29 -2.77
N ASP A 366 1.41 17.76 -2.71
CA ASP A 366 2.06 18.45 -3.83
C ASP A 366 2.51 17.49 -4.95
N GLY A 367 2.52 16.18 -4.67
CA GLY A 367 3.07 15.15 -5.54
C GLY A 367 4.60 15.17 -5.56
N LYS A 368 5.19 14.16 -6.16
CA LYS A 368 6.64 14.14 -6.40
C LYS A 368 6.95 14.94 -7.65
N VAL A 369 7.45 16.15 -7.49
CA VAL A 369 8.01 16.93 -8.59
C VAL A 369 9.30 16.22 -9.01
N GLY A 370 9.26 15.50 -10.14
CA GLY A 370 10.46 14.89 -10.74
C GLY A 370 10.66 13.39 -10.53
N ALA A 371 9.67 12.62 -10.12
CA ALA A 371 9.78 11.16 -9.96
C ALA A 371 10.08 10.38 -11.29
N TYR A 372 10.24 11.07 -12.40
CA TYR A 372 10.70 10.52 -13.69
C TYR A 372 12.13 10.92 -14.04
N ALA A 373 12.82 11.71 -13.21
CA ALA A 373 14.08 12.36 -13.62
C ALA A 373 15.35 11.59 -13.22
N ASP A 374 15.35 10.68 -12.26
CA ASP A 374 16.61 10.19 -11.70
C ASP A 374 16.67 8.67 -11.41
N LEU A 375 16.20 7.84 -12.33
CA LEU A 375 16.77 6.50 -12.43
C LEU A 375 18.06 6.64 -13.23
N THR A 376 19.15 6.90 -12.54
CA THR A 376 20.49 6.94 -13.12
C THR A 376 21.21 5.62 -12.89
N MET A 377 22.05 5.23 -13.84
CA MET A 377 23.00 4.16 -13.73
C MET A 377 24.41 4.71 -13.91
N GLU A 378 25.41 4.05 -13.37
CA GLU A 378 26.81 4.39 -13.64
C GLU A 378 27.22 3.82 -15.00
N CYS A 379 27.80 4.64 -15.85
CA CYS A 379 28.37 4.18 -17.11
C CYS A 379 29.50 3.18 -16.86
N PRO A 380 29.46 1.95 -17.39
CA PRO A 380 30.51 0.95 -17.15
C PRO A 380 31.88 1.34 -17.72
N SER A 381 31.95 2.40 -18.55
CA SER A 381 33.19 2.83 -19.18
C SER A 381 33.82 4.08 -18.52
N CYS A 382 32.99 5.04 -18.04
CA CYS A 382 33.51 6.30 -17.48
C CYS A 382 32.94 6.65 -16.11
N GLU A 383 32.18 5.73 -15.49
CA GLU A 383 31.59 5.85 -14.15
C GLU A 383 30.65 7.07 -13.95
N ALA A 384 30.35 7.79 -15.03
CA ALA A 384 29.43 8.91 -14.98
C ALA A 384 28.00 8.45 -14.72
N SER A 385 27.26 9.16 -13.85
CA SER A 385 25.84 8.92 -13.62
C SER A 385 25.04 9.36 -14.85
N ILE A 386 24.35 8.43 -15.48
CA ILE A 386 23.58 8.63 -16.72
C ILE A 386 22.17 8.05 -16.55
N PRO A 387 21.17 8.57 -17.29
CA PRO A 387 19.81 8.01 -17.24
C PRO A 387 19.82 6.52 -17.59
N ILE A 388 19.08 5.71 -16.83
CA ILE A 388 18.98 4.24 -17.05
C ILE A 388 18.40 3.89 -18.44
N SER A 389 17.71 4.83 -19.07
CA SER A 389 17.17 4.69 -20.43
C SER A 389 18.21 4.93 -21.54
N SER A 390 19.43 5.32 -21.22
CA SER A 390 20.47 5.65 -22.20
C SER A 390 20.98 4.39 -22.89
N GLN A 391 20.92 4.34 -24.20
CA GLN A 391 21.52 3.27 -25.03
C GLN A 391 23.01 3.51 -25.28
N GLU A 392 23.42 4.75 -25.24
CA GLU A 392 24.81 5.19 -25.33
C GLU A 392 25.09 6.20 -24.21
N CYS A 393 26.28 6.19 -23.66
CA CYS A 393 26.67 7.15 -22.64
C CYS A 393 26.77 8.56 -23.26
N PRO A 394 25.98 9.54 -22.79
CA PRO A 394 26.01 10.89 -23.35
C PRO A 394 27.32 11.63 -23.04
N ILE A 395 28.17 11.09 -22.15
CA ILE A 395 29.42 11.72 -21.72
C ILE A 395 30.63 11.15 -22.47
N CYS A 396 30.72 9.80 -22.62
CA CYS A 396 31.88 9.18 -23.27
C CYS A 396 31.56 8.47 -24.58
N GLY A 397 30.30 8.43 -25.03
CA GLY A 397 29.88 7.76 -26.27
C GLY A 397 29.96 6.22 -26.21
N ALA A 398 30.25 5.64 -25.06
CA ALA A 398 30.30 4.19 -24.95
C ALA A 398 28.89 3.61 -25.08
N ALA A 399 28.73 2.61 -25.95
CA ALA A 399 27.48 1.85 -26.05
C ALA A 399 27.26 1.13 -24.71
N ILE A 400 26.15 1.43 -24.06
CA ILE A 400 25.70 0.76 -22.85
C ILE A 400 25.01 -0.52 -23.35
N ARG A 401 25.81 -1.50 -23.70
CA ARG A 401 25.29 -2.85 -23.86
C ARG A 401 24.79 -3.26 -22.48
N GLN A 402 23.48 -3.36 -22.34
CA GLN A 402 22.92 -4.30 -21.40
C GLN A 402 23.46 -5.66 -21.81
N SER A 403 24.56 -6.05 -21.20
CA SER A 403 25.01 -7.43 -21.22
C SER A 403 24.05 -8.24 -20.32
N HIS A 404 22.80 -8.29 -20.73
CA HIS A 404 22.00 -9.44 -20.42
C HIS A 404 22.51 -10.55 -21.36
N ALA A 405 23.62 -11.16 -20.96
CA ALA A 405 23.67 -12.59 -21.12
C ALA A 405 22.37 -13.06 -20.47
N GLN A 406 21.41 -13.45 -21.29
CA GLN A 406 20.36 -14.36 -20.90
C GLN A 406 21.08 -15.66 -20.50
N GLU A 407 21.63 -15.71 -19.28
CA GLU A 407 21.50 -16.90 -18.51
C GLU A 407 19.97 -17.02 -18.33
N LYS A 408 19.36 -17.82 -19.19
CA LYS A 408 18.10 -18.44 -18.88
C LYS A 408 18.34 -19.09 -17.53
N ALA A 409 17.88 -18.43 -16.46
CA ALA A 409 17.77 -19.09 -15.19
C ALA A 409 16.94 -20.34 -15.52
N ASP A 410 17.56 -21.48 -15.34
CA ASP A 410 16.91 -22.76 -15.59
C ASP A 410 15.87 -22.90 -14.47
N THR A 411 14.63 -22.48 -14.76
CA THR A 411 13.50 -22.55 -13.81
C THR A 411 12.98 -23.99 -13.70
N SER A 412 13.75 -24.97 -14.21
CA SER A 412 13.38 -26.39 -14.18
C SER A 412 13.51 -27.04 -12.80
N ASP A 413 14.18 -26.39 -11.84
CA ASP A 413 14.30 -26.88 -10.46
C ASP A 413 14.10 -25.73 -9.45
N LEU A 414 12.84 -25.53 -9.05
CA LEU A 414 12.43 -24.64 -7.95
C LEU A 414 12.37 -25.39 -6.60
N SER A 415 13.08 -26.49 -6.45
CA SER A 415 13.10 -27.29 -5.22
C SER A 415 13.62 -26.52 -4.00
N TYR A 416 14.23 -25.35 -4.20
CA TYR A 416 14.68 -24.44 -3.14
C TYR A 416 14.34 -22.99 -3.49
N VAL A 417 13.13 -22.56 -3.14
CA VAL A 417 12.70 -21.15 -3.27
C VAL A 417 13.01 -20.43 -1.97
N GLU A 418 13.83 -19.40 -2.03
CA GLU A 418 14.09 -18.55 -0.86
C GLU A 418 12.83 -17.80 -0.43
N MET A 419 12.55 -17.86 0.87
CA MET A 419 11.37 -17.22 1.46
C MET A 419 11.75 -16.46 2.73
N VAL A 420 11.27 -15.21 2.85
CA VAL A 420 11.50 -14.36 4.03
C VAL A 420 10.19 -13.80 4.54
N GLU A 421 9.91 -13.98 5.82
CA GLU A 421 8.78 -13.31 6.48
C GLU A 421 9.16 -11.86 6.85
N ILE A 422 8.31 -10.90 6.48
CA ILE A 422 8.49 -9.47 6.78
C ILE A 422 7.26 -8.87 7.45
N ASN A 423 7.46 -7.79 8.22
CA ASN A 423 6.37 -7.03 8.83
C ASN A 423 6.05 -5.78 7.99
N LEU A 424 4.93 -5.81 7.27
CA LEU A 424 4.48 -4.69 6.43
C LEU A 424 3.92 -3.49 7.25
N LEU A 425 3.73 -3.61 8.56
CA LEU A 425 3.29 -2.48 9.40
C LEU A 425 4.47 -1.62 9.85
N GLU A 426 5.68 -2.12 9.74
CA GLU A 426 6.87 -1.31 9.94
C GLU A 426 7.11 -0.41 8.72
N ARG A 427 7.28 0.88 8.94
CA ARG A 427 7.45 1.87 7.86
C ARG A 427 8.77 1.74 7.12
N SER A 428 9.81 1.23 7.80
CA SER A 428 11.15 1.13 7.28
C SER A 428 11.35 -0.05 6.32
N HIS A 429 12.07 0.17 5.22
CA HIS A 429 12.57 -0.88 4.34
C HIS A 429 13.77 -1.62 4.96
N PHE A 430 14.42 -0.99 5.93
CA PHE A 430 15.60 -1.51 6.59
C PHE A 430 15.22 -2.33 7.81
N GLN A 431 16.03 -3.33 8.12
CA GLN A 431 15.91 -4.08 9.35
C GLN A 431 16.47 -3.24 10.50
N TRP A 432 15.62 -2.91 11.46
CA TRP A 432 16.01 -2.24 12.70
C TRP A 432 16.29 -3.28 13.79
N VAL A 433 17.36 -3.09 14.52
CA VAL A 433 17.79 -3.93 15.64
C VAL A 433 17.63 -3.14 16.92
N ASP A 434 16.83 -3.64 17.85
CA ASP A 434 16.84 -3.17 19.24
C ASP A 434 18.15 -3.65 19.90
N LEU A 435 19.04 -2.70 20.17
CA LEU A 435 20.40 -3.00 20.64
C LEU A 435 20.42 -3.67 22.01
N PHE A 436 19.50 -3.28 22.92
CA PHE A 436 19.53 -3.66 24.34
C PHE A 436 18.30 -4.46 24.76
N VAL A 437 17.35 -4.69 23.86
CA VAL A 437 16.08 -5.41 24.11
C VAL A 437 15.19 -4.69 25.16
N ASP A 438 15.27 -3.37 25.18
CA ASP A 438 14.52 -2.50 26.09
C ASP A 438 13.61 -1.50 25.37
N ASP A 439 13.51 -1.58 24.04
CA ASP A 439 12.71 -0.71 23.17
C ASP A 439 13.12 0.78 23.23
N LEU A 440 14.36 1.08 23.66
CA LEU A 440 14.87 2.43 23.84
C LEU A 440 16.02 2.80 22.89
N ALA A 441 16.65 1.82 22.25
CA ALA A 441 17.81 2.06 21.39
C ALA A 441 17.82 1.17 20.15
N PHE A 442 17.55 1.77 19.00
CA PHE A 442 17.49 1.07 17.74
C PHE A 442 18.64 1.45 16.80
N TYR A 443 19.09 0.49 16.02
CA TYR A 443 20.17 0.69 15.07
C TYR A 443 19.90 -0.07 13.78
N SER A 444 20.17 0.56 12.66
CA SER A 444 20.16 -0.08 11.34
C SER A 444 21.39 0.37 10.56
N GLY A 445 22.02 -0.54 9.83
CA GLY A 445 23.19 -0.21 9.05
C GLY A 445 23.44 -1.21 7.94
N GLY A 446 23.83 -0.67 6.79
CA GLY A 446 24.34 -1.43 5.66
C GLY A 446 25.86 -1.35 5.56
N PHE A 447 26.37 -1.35 4.32
CA PHE A 447 27.81 -1.21 4.06
C PHE A 447 28.27 0.24 3.95
N LYS A 448 27.40 1.17 3.50
CA LYS A 448 27.79 2.56 3.22
C LYS A 448 27.28 3.56 4.25
N ALA A 449 26.14 3.28 4.86
CA ALA A 449 25.54 4.15 5.85
C ALA A 449 24.95 3.36 7.03
N TRP A 450 24.76 4.06 8.12
CA TRP A 450 24.07 3.59 9.31
C TRP A 450 23.20 4.69 9.90
N ALA A 451 22.17 4.30 10.65
CA ALA A 451 21.38 5.20 11.47
C ALA A 451 21.05 4.55 12.83
N GLY A 452 20.90 5.37 13.84
CA GLY A 452 20.47 4.98 15.19
C GLY A 452 19.37 5.91 15.68
N VAL A 453 18.44 5.37 16.44
CA VAL A 453 17.34 6.09 17.09
C VAL A 453 17.36 5.75 18.57
N PHE A 454 17.52 6.75 19.42
CA PHE A 454 17.76 6.60 20.86
C PHE A 454 16.75 7.39 21.67
N CYS A 455 16.16 6.77 22.69
CA CYS A 455 15.27 7.42 23.63
C CYS A 455 16.09 7.95 24.83
N MET A 456 15.95 9.24 25.11
CA MET A 456 16.58 9.93 26.25
C MET A 456 15.52 10.79 26.94
N GLU A 457 15.20 10.50 28.20
CA GLU A 457 14.24 11.28 29.01
C GLU A 457 12.94 11.66 28.28
N ASP A 458 12.26 10.72 27.63
CA ASP A 458 11.04 10.92 26.82
C ASP A 458 11.22 11.57 25.43
N ASN A 459 12.41 12.02 25.06
CA ASN A 459 12.71 12.48 23.70
C ASN A 459 13.42 11.41 22.88
N TRP A 460 13.11 11.34 21.60
CA TRP A 460 13.75 10.45 20.65
C TRP A 460 14.74 11.21 19.78
N ILE A 461 15.94 10.71 19.65
CA ILE A 461 17.04 11.33 18.90
C ILE A 461 17.47 10.41 17.77
N ALA A 462 17.40 10.91 16.55
CA ALA A 462 17.93 10.22 15.37
C ALA A 462 19.34 10.70 15.04
N VAL A 463 20.26 9.76 14.84
CA VAL A 463 21.66 10.00 14.49
C VAL A 463 22.01 9.13 13.30
N GLY A 464 22.72 9.67 12.30
CA GLY A 464 23.19 8.92 11.13
C GLY A 464 24.65 9.16 10.82
N GLY A 465 25.27 8.20 10.14
CA GLY A 465 26.65 8.31 9.66
C GLY A 465 26.86 7.55 8.35
N ASN A 466 27.95 7.86 7.64
CA ASN A 466 28.34 7.20 6.40
C ASN A 466 29.86 7.20 6.25
N GLU A 467 30.39 6.76 5.11
CA GLU A 467 31.85 6.72 4.83
C GLU A 467 32.56 8.07 5.00
N HIS A 468 31.83 9.20 4.84
CA HIS A 468 32.39 10.56 4.91
C HIS A 468 32.02 11.28 6.22
N ILE A 469 30.90 10.91 6.84
CA ILE A 469 30.35 11.56 8.04
C ILE A 469 30.33 10.52 9.16
N LYS A 470 31.19 10.71 10.18
CA LYS A 470 31.28 9.76 11.29
C LYS A 470 29.99 9.65 12.09
N ALA A 471 29.37 10.78 12.43
CA ALA A 471 28.05 10.87 13.01
C ALA A 471 27.47 12.27 12.82
N LYS A 472 26.17 12.37 12.61
CA LYS A 472 25.42 13.62 12.45
C LYS A 472 24.08 13.47 13.16
N LEU A 473 23.67 14.52 13.90
CA LEU A 473 22.30 14.64 14.38
C LEU A 473 21.35 14.80 13.19
N LEU A 474 20.33 13.99 13.13
CA LEU A 474 19.29 14.04 12.09
C LEU A 474 18.04 14.76 12.61
N LEU A 475 17.55 14.35 13.78
CA LEU A 475 16.35 14.92 14.40
C LEU A 475 16.37 14.71 15.91
N VAL A 476 15.71 15.62 16.63
CA VAL A 476 15.24 15.44 18.03
C VAL A 476 13.72 15.65 18.01
N GLY A 477 12.93 14.69 18.43
CA GLY A 477 11.47 14.75 18.36
C GLY A 477 10.78 13.56 19.00
N ASP A 478 9.64 13.17 18.49
CA ASP A 478 8.97 11.95 18.89
C ASP A 478 9.58 10.70 18.22
N ARG A 479 9.16 9.52 18.69
CA ARG A 479 9.65 8.23 18.18
C ARG A 479 9.43 8.10 16.65
N ILE A 480 8.25 8.48 16.16
CA ILE A 480 7.86 8.33 14.76
C ILE A 480 8.70 9.23 13.85
N GLN A 481 8.83 10.51 14.24
CA GLN A 481 9.63 11.49 13.50
C GLN A 481 11.10 11.09 13.45
N SER A 482 11.65 10.58 14.55
CA SER A 482 13.05 10.16 14.64
C SER A 482 13.32 8.94 13.76
N PHE A 483 12.44 7.94 13.75
CA PHE A 483 12.57 6.81 12.81
C PHE A 483 12.42 7.25 11.36
N ALA A 484 11.47 8.14 11.03
CA ALA A 484 11.31 8.65 9.67
C ALA A 484 12.56 9.38 9.17
N SER A 485 13.15 10.25 10.00
CA SER A 485 14.38 10.96 9.66
C SER A 485 15.59 10.02 9.49
N ALA A 486 15.66 8.98 10.31
CA ALA A 486 16.70 7.96 10.21
C ALA A 486 16.54 7.07 8.95
N ASP A 487 15.30 6.71 8.58
CA ASP A 487 15.00 6.00 7.34
C ASP A 487 15.33 6.85 6.10
N ASP A 488 15.00 8.13 6.11
CA ASP A 488 15.36 9.06 5.03
C ASP A 488 16.88 9.14 4.85
N TRP A 489 17.62 9.17 5.96
CA TRP A 489 19.08 9.13 5.92
C TRP A 489 19.59 7.85 5.26
N LEU A 490 19.10 6.68 5.67
CA LEU A 490 19.50 5.41 5.08
C LEU A 490 19.12 5.31 3.60
N ASN A 491 17.92 5.74 3.22
CA ASN A 491 17.47 5.75 1.82
C ASN A 491 18.35 6.63 0.91
N ASN A 492 18.89 7.72 1.45
CA ASN A 492 19.74 8.63 0.68
C ASN A 492 21.20 8.15 0.55
N TYR A 493 21.72 7.42 1.54
CA TYR A 493 23.13 7.10 1.63
C TYR A 493 23.46 5.61 1.54
N GLU A 494 22.52 4.70 1.88
CA GLU A 494 22.69 3.26 1.68
C GLU A 494 22.15 2.86 0.30
N THR A 495 23.03 2.81 -0.69
CA THR A 495 22.67 2.56 -2.10
C THR A 495 22.53 1.07 -2.44
N LYS A 496 22.79 0.15 -1.49
CA LYS A 496 22.67 -1.29 -1.69
C LYS A 496 21.63 -1.87 -0.74
N ASP A 497 20.86 -2.80 -1.25
CA ASP A 497 19.82 -3.52 -0.49
C ASP A 497 20.35 -4.38 0.66
N THR A 498 21.53 -4.10 1.21
CA THR A 498 22.24 -4.99 2.11
C THR A 498 21.59 -5.14 3.48
N ALA A 499 20.98 -4.06 3.99
CA ALA A 499 20.23 -4.05 5.24
C ALA A 499 18.72 -4.14 5.01
N HIS A 500 18.30 -4.43 3.76
CA HIS A 500 16.90 -4.57 3.43
C HIS A 500 16.31 -5.82 4.09
N LYS A 501 15.12 -5.71 4.69
CA LYS A 501 14.42 -6.77 5.43
C LYS A 501 14.30 -8.12 4.70
N SER A 502 14.34 -8.10 3.37
CA SER A 502 14.21 -9.31 2.54
C SER A 502 15.48 -10.14 2.39
N LYS A 503 16.58 -9.77 3.00
CA LYS A 503 17.85 -10.48 2.82
C LYS A 503 18.01 -11.60 3.83
N ASN A 504 18.14 -12.84 3.36
CA ASN A 504 18.25 -14.04 4.18
C ASN A 504 19.44 -14.01 5.15
N TRP A 505 20.56 -13.39 4.75
CA TRP A 505 21.73 -13.31 5.63
C TRP A 505 21.46 -12.58 6.95
N LEU A 506 20.38 -11.79 7.04
CA LEU A 506 20.00 -11.10 8.27
C LEU A 506 19.68 -12.07 9.39
N GLU A 507 19.07 -13.20 9.06
CA GLU A 507 18.64 -14.25 9.99
C GLU A 507 19.68 -15.38 10.14
N GLU A 508 20.75 -15.40 9.32
CA GLU A 508 21.81 -16.39 9.44
C GLU A 508 22.53 -16.33 10.79
N GLN A 509 23.21 -17.42 11.15
CA GLN A 509 24.05 -17.46 12.34
C GLN A 509 25.28 -16.54 12.19
N PRO A 510 25.71 -15.87 13.26
CA PRO A 510 26.90 -15.02 13.23
C PRO A 510 28.14 -15.81 12.83
N THR A 511 29.01 -15.19 12.04
CA THR A 511 30.31 -15.79 11.71
C THR A 511 31.25 -15.85 12.93
N SER A 512 32.20 -16.79 12.96
CA SER A 512 33.19 -16.89 14.03
C SER A 512 33.96 -15.58 14.22
N ARG A 513 34.17 -14.80 13.15
CA ARG A 513 34.84 -13.50 13.19
C ARG A 513 33.99 -12.45 13.88
N GLN A 514 32.68 -12.42 13.62
CA GLN A 514 31.72 -11.52 14.30
C GLN A 514 31.64 -11.87 15.79
N LEU A 515 31.50 -13.15 16.13
CA LEU A 515 31.48 -13.59 17.52
C LEU A 515 32.77 -13.20 18.28
N SER A 516 33.93 -13.26 17.63
CA SER A 516 35.18 -12.83 18.26
C SER A 516 35.28 -11.32 18.47
N ALA A 517 34.62 -10.52 17.64
CA ALA A 517 34.59 -9.06 17.73
C ALA A 517 33.58 -8.51 18.77
N LEU A 518 32.61 -9.32 19.20
CA LEU A 518 31.62 -8.95 20.19
C LEU A 518 32.13 -9.15 21.65
N PRO A 519 31.66 -8.34 22.60
CA PRO A 519 31.84 -8.59 24.04
C PRO A 519 31.33 -9.97 24.45
N LYS A 520 31.88 -10.52 25.53
CA LYS A 520 31.55 -11.89 25.97
C LYS A 520 30.08 -12.10 26.28
N ASP A 521 29.43 -11.08 26.81
CA ASP A 521 28.02 -11.12 27.23
C ASP A 521 27.07 -11.36 26.03
N TYR A 522 27.38 -10.85 24.86
CA TYR A 522 26.58 -11.06 23.64
C TYR A 522 26.85 -12.42 22.96
N ARG A 523 27.94 -13.11 23.27
CA ARG A 523 28.30 -14.40 22.65
C ARG A 523 27.41 -15.56 23.13
N LEU A 524 26.71 -15.38 24.22
CA LEU A 524 25.83 -16.37 24.85
C LEU A 524 24.35 -16.17 24.48
N ASP A 525 24.03 -15.14 23.66
CA ASP A 525 22.67 -14.89 23.20
C ASP A 525 22.30 -15.91 22.10
N PHE A 526 21.39 -16.82 22.41
CA PHE A 526 20.91 -17.86 21.48
C PHE A 526 20.10 -17.29 20.31
N ASN A 527 19.60 -16.04 20.41
CA ASN A 527 18.84 -15.34 19.38
C ASN A 527 19.71 -14.36 18.56
N LEU A 528 21.04 -14.46 18.68
CA LEU A 528 21.96 -13.58 17.97
C LEU A 528 22.02 -13.95 16.49
N THR A 529 21.40 -13.13 15.64
CA THR A 529 21.51 -13.27 14.18
C THR A 529 22.78 -12.59 13.66
N ARG A 530 23.17 -12.95 12.44
CA ARG A 530 24.32 -12.34 11.74
C ARG A 530 24.17 -10.83 11.59
N TYR A 531 22.95 -10.35 11.30
CA TYR A 531 22.68 -8.92 11.18
C TYR A 531 22.73 -8.21 12.54
N ARG A 532 22.11 -8.78 13.58
CA ARG A 532 22.18 -8.24 14.93
C ARG A 532 23.64 -8.12 15.40
N ALA A 533 24.46 -9.13 15.14
CA ALA A 533 25.89 -9.11 15.41
C ALA A 533 26.60 -7.97 14.66
N SER A 534 26.27 -7.76 13.37
CA SER A 534 26.82 -6.66 12.56
C SER A 534 26.44 -5.29 13.12
N CYS A 535 25.16 -5.08 13.49
CA CYS A 535 24.69 -3.84 14.09
C CYS A 535 25.35 -3.53 15.43
N LEU A 536 25.50 -4.52 16.31
CA LEU A 536 26.19 -4.37 17.60
C LEU A 536 27.67 -4.00 17.42
N ILE A 537 28.36 -4.63 16.46
CA ILE A 537 29.75 -4.29 16.13
C ILE A 537 29.84 -2.86 15.60
N ALA A 538 28.99 -2.50 14.64
CA ALA A 538 28.95 -1.16 14.05
C ALA A 538 28.59 -0.09 15.10
N PHE A 539 27.64 -0.35 15.97
CA PHE A 539 27.31 0.53 17.08
C PHE A 539 28.52 0.74 18.02
N ASN A 540 29.22 -0.33 18.40
CA ASN A 540 30.38 -0.21 19.26
C ASN A 540 31.51 0.61 18.63
N LEU A 541 31.71 0.53 17.33
CA LEU A 541 32.67 1.33 16.58
C LEU A 541 32.29 2.82 16.55
N ASN A 542 31.00 3.13 16.49
CA ASN A 542 30.48 4.49 16.39
C ASN A 542 30.07 5.09 17.75
N LYS A 543 30.08 4.31 18.84
CA LYS A 543 29.56 4.66 20.15
C LYS A 543 30.08 6.00 20.70
N ALA A 544 31.37 6.30 20.54
CA ALA A 544 31.96 7.55 21.02
C ALA A 544 31.36 8.77 20.29
N ASN A 545 31.21 8.69 18.97
CA ASN A 545 30.66 9.77 18.16
C ASN A 545 29.15 9.95 18.41
N ILE A 546 28.42 8.85 18.58
CA ILE A 546 26.99 8.86 18.93
C ILE A 546 26.83 9.54 20.30
N ARG A 547 27.60 9.12 21.31
CA ARG A 547 27.53 9.68 22.66
C ARG A 547 27.82 11.18 22.67
N GLU A 548 28.81 11.64 21.91
CA GLU A 548 29.12 13.08 21.80
C GLU A 548 27.93 13.89 21.30
N ILE A 549 27.12 13.33 20.39
CA ILE A 549 25.90 14.00 19.90
C ILE A 549 24.80 13.95 20.96
N LEU A 550 24.59 12.81 21.60
CA LEU A 550 23.57 12.67 22.65
C LEU A 550 23.87 13.62 23.83
N ASP A 551 25.12 13.63 24.33
CA ASP A 551 25.54 14.48 25.46
C ASP A 551 25.47 16.00 25.16
N LYS A 552 25.46 16.41 23.87
CA LYS A 552 25.30 17.83 23.46
C LYS A 552 23.86 18.31 23.44
N HIS A 553 22.91 17.38 23.39
CA HIS A 553 21.48 17.68 23.26
C HIS A 553 20.68 17.27 24.50
N PHE A 554 21.38 16.83 25.53
CA PHE A 554 20.97 16.60 26.91
C PHE A 554 22.02 17.15 27.86
#